data_aa175b281f74f61a1cfa8102b222b678
#
_entry.id   aa175b281f74f61a1cfa8102b222b678
#
_cell.length_a   1.000
_cell.length_b   1.000
_cell.length_c   1.000
_cell.angle_alpha   90.00
_cell.angle_beta   90.00
_cell.angle_gamma   90.00
#
_symmetry.space_group_name_H-M   'P 1'
#
loop_
_entity.id
_entity.type
_entity.pdbx_description
1 polymer ?
#
loop_
_entity_poly.entity_id
_entity_poly.type
_entity_poly.pdbx_seq_one_letter_code
_entity_poly.pdbx_strand_id
1 'polypeptide(L)'
;GNPIDGKGALDKGVKKSRVEVKAPGIIPRQSVSEPMQTGLKSIDSLVPIGRGQRELIIGDRQTGKTAVAVDAIINQKKINESGDEKQKLYCIYVAVGQKRSTVRQIQKTLEEAGAMEYTTIVAATASDSAPLQFLAPYTGCAMGEYFRDNGMHALIIYDDLSKQAVAYRQMSLILRRPPGREAYPGDVFYLHSRLLERAAKLSDDHGGGSLTALPIIETQGGDVSAYIPTNVISITDGQIFLETELFNQGIRPAINVGLSVSRVGSAAQTKAMKKVSGSMKLELAQYREMAAFAQFGSDLDASTQQLLNRGSKLTELLKQKQYSPMTVAEQVISVFCGVKGYLDAVSYTHLTLPTNGLG
;
A
#
# COMPACT_ATOMS: atom_id res chain seq x y z
N GLY A 1 -7.50 7.31 22.61
CA GLY A 1 -7.75 8.39 21.70
C GLY A 1 -9.08 9.09 21.98
N ASN A 2 -9.03 10.39 22.05
CA ASN A 2 -10.26 11.17 22.10
C ASN A 2 -10.77 11.40 20.67
N PRO A 3 -12.11 11.40 20.42
CA PRO A 3 -12.66 11.79 19.14
C PRO A 3 -12.22 13.21 18.75
N ILE A 4 -11.91 13.41 17.48
CA ILE A 4 -11.49 14.71 16.92
C ILE A 4 -12.42 15.19 15.79
N ASP A 5 -13.56 14.50 15.62
CA ASP A 5 -14.56 14.75 14.56
C ASP A 5 -15.61 15.81 14.95
N GLY A 6 -15.54 16.35 16.15
CA GLY A 6 -16.49 17.32 16.68
C GLY A 6 -17.85 16.76 17.12
N LYS A 7 -18.03 15.43 17.06
CA LYS A 7 -19.33 14.77 17.40
C LYS A 7 -19.49 14.47 18.90
N GLY A 8 -18.54 14.85 19.72
CA GLY A 8 -18.56 14.66 21.17
C GLY A 8 -17.67 13.51 21.66
N ALA A 9 -17.79 13.19 22.94
CA ALA A 9 -17.01 12.13 23.58
C ALA A 9 -17.60 10.75 23.25
N LEU A 10 -16.75 9.72 23.30
CA LEU A 10 -17.20 8.32 23.25
C LEU A 10 -18.08 7.98 24.47
N ASP A 11 -18.98 7.02 24.28
CA ASP A 11 -19.89 6.56 25.34
C ASP A 11 -19.14 6.10 26.60
N LYS A 12 -19.74 6.34 27.77
CA LYS A 12 -19.23 5.82 29.03
C LYS A 12 -19.43 4.31 29.07
N GLY A 13 -18.36 3.55 29.01
CA GLY A 13 -18.42 2.06 28.99
C GLY A 13 -17.74 1.42 27.83
N VAL A 14 -17.16 2.20 26.92
CA VAL A 14 -16.34 1.66 25.83
C VAL A 14 -15.19 0.82 26.41
N LYS A 15 -15.08 -0.40 25.90
CA LYS A 15 -14.03 -1.33 26.31
C LYS A 15 -12.66 -0.77 25.93
N LYS A 16 -11.77 -0.69 26.91
CA LYS A 16 -10.39 -0.23 26.71
C LYS A 16 -9.47 -1.40 26.41
N SER A 17 -8.53 -1.21 25.48
CA SER A 17 -7.49 -2.18 25.16
C SER A 17 -6.11 -1.57 25.38
N ARG A 18 -5.11 -2.42 25.63
CA ARG A 18 -3.72 -1.98 25.71
C ARG A 18 -3.22 -1.61 24.30
N VAL A 19 -2.46 -0.52 24.22
CA VAL A 19 -1.89 -0.03 22.95
C VAL A 19 -0.66 -0.86 22.56
N GLU A 20 0.18 -1.20 23.53
CA GLU A 20 1.33 -2.08 23.30
C GLU A 20 1.02 -3.49 23.79
N VAL A 21 0.96 -4.41 22.83
CA VAL A 21 0.78 -5.85 23.07
C VAL A 21 1.78 -6.62 22.20
N LYS A 22 2.08 -7.84 22.59
CA LYS A 22 2.91 -8.73 21.76
C LYS A 22 2.16 -9.13 20.50
N ALA A 23 2.88 -9.24 19.40
CA ALA A 23 2.37 -9.82 18.16
C ALA A 23 1.91 -11.28 18.38
N PRO A 24 0.94 -11.77 17.58
CA PRO A 24 0.57 -13.18 17.61
C PRO A 24 1.79 -14.09 17.42
N GLY A 25 1.85 -15.18 18.19
CA GLY A 25 2.90 -16.20 18.03
C GLY A 25 2.79 -16.95 16.69
N ILE A 26 3.64 -17.94 16.49
CA ILE A 26 3.67 -18.73 15.25
C ILE A 26 2.41 -19.60 15.10
N ILE A 27 1.97 -20.25 16.17
CA ILE A 27 0.86 -21.19 16.16
C ILE A 27 -0.48 -20.55 15.73
N PRO A 28 -0.85 -19.34 16.21
CA PRO A 28 -2.08 -18.69 15.78
C PRO A 28 -2.09 -18.20 14.34
N ARG A 29 -0.94 -18.18 13.64
CA ARG A 29 -0.83 -17.65 12.29
C ARG A 29 -1.15 -18.69 11.23
N GLN A 30 -1.69 -18.23 10.12
CA GLN A 30 -1.90 -18.97 8.88
C GLN A 30 -1.19 -18.28 7.73
N SER A 31 -0.78 -19.04 6.72
CA SER A 31 -0.19 -18.50 5.50
C SER A 31 -1.18 -17.59 4.77
N VAL A 32 -0.66 -16.48 4.23
CA VAL A 32 -1.46 -15.52 3.46
C VAL A 32 -1.78 -16.09 2.09
N SER A 33 -3.06 -16.22 1.76
CA SER A 33 -3.56 -16.77 0.49
C SER A 33 -4.79 -16.05 -0.05
N GLU A 34 -5.42 -15.17 0.73
CA GLU A 34 -6.59 -14.42 0.31
C GLU A 34 -6.19 -13.06 -0.25
N PRO A 35 -6.67 -12.67 -1.45
CA PRO A 35 -6.35 -11.37 -2.03
C PRO A 35 -6.90 -10.21 -1.19
N MET A 36 -6.08 -9.16 -1.02
CA MET A 36 -6.51 -7.84 -0.61
C MET A 36 -6.44 -6.93 -1.84
N GLN A 37 -7.58 -6.73 -2.49
CA GLN A 37 -7.65 -5.99 -3.74
C GLN A 37 -7.46 -4.49 -3.50
N THR A 38 -6.51 -3.87 -4.19
CA THR A 38 -6.27 -2.42 -4.13
C THR A 38 -7.08 -1.65 -5.15
N GLY A 39 -7.55 -2.31 -6.19
CA GLY A 39 -8.21 -1.67 -7.33
C GLY A 39 -7.25 -1.02 -8.32
N LEU A 40 -5.94 -1.16 -8.09
CA LEU A 40 -4.89 -0.64 -8.98
C LEU A 40 -4.31 -1.78 -9.81
N LYS A 41 -4.45 -1.66 -11.14
CA LYS A 41 -3.99 -2.69 -12.11
C LYS A 41 -2.53 -3.08 -11.89
N SER A 42 -1.66 -2.10 -11.68
CA SER A 42 -0.23 -2.31 -11.51
C SER A 42 0.12 -3.07 -10.23
N ILE A 43 -0.67 -2.92 -9.17
CA ILE A 43 -0.45 -3.63 -7.90
C ILE A 43 -1.07 -5.02 -7.96
N ASP A 44 -2.37 -5.10 -8.22
CA ASP A 44 -3.11 -6.36 -8.17
C ASP A 44 -2.62 -7.39 -9.20
N SER A 45 -2.00 -6.93 -10.31
CA SER A 45 -1.42 -7.82 -11.32
C SER A 45 0.07 -8.16 -11.12
N LEU A 46 0.89 -7.23 -10.60
CA LEU A 46 2.35 -7.37 -10.58
C LEU A 46 2.97 -7.51 -9.19
N VAL A 47 2.33 -6.90 -8.18
CA VAL A 47 2.80 -6.87 -6.78
C VAL A 47 1.61 -7.11 -5.84
N PRO A 48 0.91 -8.25 -5.97
CA PRO A 48 -0.34 -8.49 -5.28
C PRO A 48 -0.15 -8.56 -3.77
N ILE A 49 -1.15 -8.05 -3.06
CA ILE A 49 -1.19 -7.99 -1.61
C ILE A 49 -2.24 -8.97 -1.09
N GLY A 50 -1.89 -9.74 -0.07
CA GLY A 50 -2.81 -10.65 0.60
C GLY A 50 -3.30 -10.13 1.95
N ARG A 51 -4.44 -10.64 2.39
CA ARG A 51 -5.00 -10.34 3.71
C ARG A 51 -4.10 -10.88 4.83
N GLY A 52 -3.57 -9.97 5.64
CA GLY A 52 -2.59 -10.29 6.68
C GLY A 52 -1.13 -10.04 6.30
N GLN A 53 -0.87 -9.62 5.08
CA GLN A 53 0.46 -9.24 4.59
C GLN A 53 0.87 -7.85 5.07
N ARG A 54 2.18 -7.64 5.16
CA ARG A 54 2.82 -6.33 5.39
C ARG A 54 3.51 -5.92 4.10
N GLU A 55 2.92 -5.01 3.34
CA GLU A 55 3.50 -4.54 2.08
C GLU A 55 3.90 -3.07 2.22
N LEU A 56 5.20 -2.80 2.07
CA LEU A 56 5.75 -1.46 2.22
C LEU A 56 5.45 -0.61 0.98
N ILE A 57 4.99 0.62 1.18
CA ILE A 57 4.93 1.65 0.13
C ILE A 57 6.09 2.61 0.36
N ILE A 58 7.04 2.67 -0.56
CA ILE A 58 8.28 3.42 -0.41
C ILE A 58 8.56 4.30 -1.62
N GLY A 59 9.11 5.48 -1.39
CA GLY A 59 9.50 6.43 -2.44
C GLY A 59 9.69 7.85 -1.91
N ASP A 60 10.15 8.73 -2.77
CA ASP A 60 10.39 10.13 -2.44
C ASP A 60 9.10 10.91 -2.16
N ARG A 61 9.24 12.14 -1.69
CA ARG A 61 8.10 13.04 -1.51
C ARG A 61 7.31 13.21 -2.80
N GLN A 62 5.98 13.29 -2.68
CA GLN A 62 5.05 13.58 -3.77
C GLN A 62 5.05 12.56 -4.94
N THR A 63 5.56 11.36 -4.73
CA THR A 63 5.52 10.27 -5.73
C THR A 63 4.19 9.53 -5.79
N GLY A 64 3.22 9.90 -4.94
CA GLY A 64 1.88 9.30 -4.92
C GLY A 64 1.68 8.18 -3.89
N LYS A 65 2.57 8.02 -2.90
CA LYS A 65 2.45 6.98 -1.85
C LYS A 65 1.09 7.00 -1.14
N THR A 66 0.69 8.16 -0.63
CA THR A 66 -0.61 8.36 0.03
C THR A 66 -1.77 8.07 -0.91
N ALA A 67 -1.67 8.42 -2.20
CA ALA A 67 -2.71 8.16 -3.19
C ALA A 67 -2.95 6.66 -3.37
N VAL A 68 -1.89 5.86 -3.51
CA VAL A 68 -1.98 4.40 -3.58
C VAL A 68 -2.69 3.81 -2.35
N ALA A 69 -2.34 4.32 -1.17
CA ALA A 69 -2.96 3.86 0.07
C ALA A 69 -4.45 4.24 0.17
N VAL A 70 -4.80 5.46 -0.25
CA VAL A 70 -6.20 5.93 -0.27
C VAL A 70 -7.03 5.18 -1.33
N ASP A 71 -6.47 4.89 -2.50
CA ASP A 71 -7.12 4.06 -3.52
C ASP A 71 -7.46 2.66 -2.98
N ALA A 72 -6.53 2.05 -2.23
CA ALA A 72 -6.76 0.77 -1.59
C ALA A 72 -7.94 0.81 -0.58
N ILE A 73 -8.12 1.92 0.15
CA ILE A 73 -9.28 2.11 1.03
C ILE A 73 -10.57 2.27 0.20
N ILE A 74 -10.57 3.15 -0.79
CA ILE A 74 -11.75 3.45 -1.61
C ILE A 74 -12.26 2.19 -2.32
N ASN A 75 -11.34 1.34 -2.79
CA ASN A 75 -11.68 0.09 -3.46
C ASN A 75 -12.51 -0.87 -2.60
N GLN A 76 -12.42 -0.78 -1.27
CA GLN A 76 -13.16 -1.70 -0.38
C GLN A 76 -14.66 -1.41 -0.36
N LYS A 77 -15.12 -0.25 -0.83
CA LYS A 77 -16.54 0.12 -0.78
C LYS A 77 -17.45 -0.93 -1.39
N LYS A 78 -17.21 -1.31 -2.65
CA LYS A 78 -18.05 -2.30 -3.36
C LYS A 78 -18.04 -3.67 -2.68
N ILE A 79 -16.89 -4.07 -2.11
CA ILE A 79 -16.74 -5.33 -1.38
C ILE A 79 -17.55 -5.27 -0.08
N ASN A 80 -17.46 -4.16 0.64
CA ASN A 80 -18.15 -3.97 1.91
C ASN A 80 -19.67 -3.83 1.73
N GLU A 81 -20.13 -3.30 0.60
CA GLU A 81 -21.54 -3.19 0.24
C GLU A 81 -22.16 -4.51 -0.28
N SER A 82 -21.34 -5.51 -0.61
CA SER A 82 -21.82 -6.80 -1.15
C SER A 82 -22.66 -7.63 -0.17
N GLY A 83 -22.66 -7.27 1.11
CA GLY A 83 -23.42 -7.93 2.17
C GLY A 83 -22.76 -9.19 2.75
N ASP A 84 -21.61 -9.60 2.24
CA ASP A 84 -20.85 -10.72 2.80
C ASP A 84 -19.95 -10.21 3.95
N GLU A 85 -20.41 -10.39 5.18
CA GLU A 85 -19.68 -9.98 6.40
C GLU A 85 -18.28 -10.60 6.50
N LYS A 86 -18.06 -11.77 5.94
CA LYS A 86 -16.75 -12.45 5.93
C LYS A 86 -15.75 -11.79 4.97
N GLN A 87 -16.23 -11.01 4.03
CA GLN A 87 -15.40 -10.32 3.04
C GLN A 87 -15.13 -8.86 3.42
N LYS A 88 -15.91 -8.29 4.33
CA LYS A 88 -15.73 -6.90 4.78
C LYS A 88 -14.32 -6.62 5.23
N LEU A 89 -13.81 -5.46 4.83
CA LEU A 89 -12.50 -4.95 5.23
C LEU A 89 -12.65 -3.58 5.89
N TYR A 90 -12.39 -3.53 7.19
CA TYR A 90 -12.37 -2.28 7.96
C TYR A 90 -11.03 -1.59 7.78
N CYS A 91 -11.03 -0.28 7.59
CA CYS A 91 -9.82 0.46 7.28
C CYS A 91 -9.42 1.39 8.43
N ILE A 92 -8.14 1.43 8.73
CA ILE A 92 -7.56 2.37 9.69
C ILE A 92 -6.47 3.16 8.97
N TYR A 93 -6.63 4.47 8.90
CA TYR A 93 -5.63 5.38 8.35
C TYR A 93 -4.94 6.12 9.48
N VAL A 94 -3.65 5.87 9.67
CA VAL A 94 -2.84 6.50 10.71
C VAL A 94 -1.98 7.60 10.11
N ALA A 95 -2.33 8.86 10.39
CA ALA A 95 -1.56 10.02 9.97
C ALA A 95 -0.54 10.40 11.06
N VAL A 96 0.75 10.33 10.74
CA VAL A 96 1.84 10.65 11.67
C VAL A 96 2.63 11.84 11.16
N GLY A 97 2.69 12.90 11.95
CA GLY A 97 3.49 14.09 11.63
C GLY A 97 3.08 14.83 10.36
N GLN A 98 1.87 14.59 9.86
CA GLN A 98 1.32 15.30 8.70
C GLN A 98 0.74 16.66 9.08
N LYS A 99 0.61 17.56 8.09
CA LYS A 99 -0.10 18.81 8.27
C LYS A 99 -1.60 18.54 8.48
N ARG A 100 -2.26 19.29 9.35
CA ARG A 100 -3.71 19.18 9.57
C ARG A 100 -4.53 19.33 8.29
N SER A 101 -4.10 20.23 7.38
CA SER A 101 -4.74 20.42 6.08
C SER A 101 -4.68 19.17 5.20
N THR A 102 -3.57 18.43 5.23
CA THR A 102 -3.42 17.17 4.50
C THR A 102 -4.36 16.11 5.05
N VAL A 103 -4.43 15.97 6.37
CA VAL A 103 -5.35 15.00 7.01
C VAL A 103 -6.80 15.34 6.68
N ARG A 104 -7.17 16.63 6.71
CA ARG A 104 -8.53 17.07 6.33
C ARG A 104 -8.84 16.80 4.86
N GLN A 105 -7.86 16.98 3.97
CA GLN A 105 -8.03 16.67 2.55
C GLN A 105 -8.29 15.16 2.33
N ILE A 106 -7.53 14.31 3.00
CA ILE A 106 -7.72 12.84 2.94
C ILE A 106 -9.10 12.47 3.48
N GLN A 107 -9.49 13.02 4.63
CA GLN A 107 -10.83 12.81 5.19
C GLN A 107 -11.91 13.18 4.17
N LYS A 108 -11.82 14.36 3.54
CA LYS A 108 -12.77 14.83 2.54
C LYS A 108 -12.83 13.89 1.33
N THR A 109 -11.68 13.44 0.82
CA THR A 109 -11.61 12.48 -0.29
C THR A 109 -12.31 11.16 0.07
N LEU A 110 -12.11 10.64 1.29
CA LEU A 110 -12.77 9.42 1.75
C LEU A 110 -14.28 9.63 1.99
N GLU A 111 -14.69 10.82 2.46
CA GLU A 111 -16.10 11.19 2.61
C GLU A 111 -16.80 11.24 1.26
N GLU A 112 -16.22 11.91 0.27
CA GLU A 112 -16.75 12.03 -1.09
C GLU A 112 -16.85 10.67 -1.81
N ALA A 113 -15.90 9.76 -1.52
CA ALA A 113 -15.95 8.39 -2.01
C ALA A 113 -16.92 7.47 -1.25
N GLY A 114 -17.51 7.92 -0.13
CA GLY A 114 -18.34 7.10 0.76
C GLY A 114 -17.54 6.05 1.55
N ALA A 115 -16.24 6.22 1.68
CA ALA A 115 -15.34 5.28 2.35
C ALA A 115 -15.21 5.51 3.86
N MET A 116 -15.74 6.64 4.38
CA MET A 116 -15.67 6.94 5.82
C MET A 116 -16.57 6.04 6.67
N GLU A 117 -17.55 5.36 6.10
CA GLU A 117 -18.44 4.45 6.83
C GLU A 117 -17.70 3.25 7.43
N TYR A 118 -16.61 2.82 6.81
CA TYR A 118 -15.78 1.70 7.24
C TYR A 118 -14.32 2.11 7.56
N THR A 119 -14.04 3.42 7.64
CA THR A 119 -12.68 3.92 7.85
C THR A 119 -12.58 4.73 9.15
N THR A 120 -11.55 4.43 9.94
CA THR A 120 -11.17 5.22 11.12
C THR A 120 -9.86 5.95 10.84
N ILE A 121 -9.82 7.27 11.05
CA ILE A 121 -8.61 8.08 10.96
C ILE A 121 -8.04 8.30 12.36
N VAL A 122 -6.78 7.90 12.56
CA VAL A 122 -6.01 8.16 13.79
C VAL A 122 -4.94 9.19 13.44
N ALA A 123 -4.99 10.38 14.02
CA ALA A 123 -4.10 11.47 13.64
C ALA A 123 -3.26 11.96 14.84
N ALA A 124 -1.94 11.98 14.63
CA ALA A 124 -0.99 12.76 15.42
C ALA A 124 -0.23 13.67 14.43
N THR A 125 -0.66 14.91 14.33
CA THR A 125 -0.20 15.87 13.30
C THR A 125 1.17 16.45 13.63
N ALA A 126 1.74 17.21 12.70
CA ALA A 126 3.04 17.85 12.87
C ALA A 126 3.10 18.86 14.05
N SER A 127 1.94 19.35 14.50
CA SER A 127 1.83 20.23 15.69
C SER A 127 1.65 19.48 17.01
N ASP A 128 1.47 18.16 16.97
CA ASP A 128 1.34 17.35 18.16
C ASP A 128 2.72 16.95 18.70
N SER A 129 2.80 16.65 20.00
CA SER A 129 4.06 16.29 20.65
C SER A 129 4.63 14.95 20.13
N ALA A 130 5.94 14.79 20.20
CA ALA A 130 6.62 13.56 19.78
C ALA A 130 6.05 12.28 20.43
N PRO A 131 5.71 12.24 21.71
CA PRO A 131 5.03 11.07 22.31
C PRO A 131 3.73 10.68 21.64
N LEU A 132 2.91 11.66 21.19
CA LEU A 132 1.67 11.37 20.50
C LEU A 132 1.93 10.81 19.10
N GLN A 133 2.90 11.35 18.37
CA GLN A 133 3.33 10.84 17.08
C GLN A 133 3.92 9.43 17.19
N PHE A 134 4.65 9.14 18.26
CA PHE A 134 5.14 7.80 18.57
C PHE A 134 4.01 6.80 18.84
N LEU A 135 2.99 7.19 19.60
CA LEU A 135 1.89 6.30 20.02
C LEU A 135 0.82 6.07 18.95
N ALA A 136 0.62 7.00 18.03
CA ALA A 136 -0.46 6.93 17.05
C ALA A 136 -0.46 5.63 16.22
N PRO A 137 0.67 5.13 15.67
CA PRO A 137 0.68 3.86 14.95
C PRO A 137 0.26 2.66 15.81
N TYR A 138 0.71 2.61 17.06
CA TYR A 138 0.30 1.55 17.99
C TYR A 138 -1.18 1.63 18.36
N THR A 139 -1.71 2.84 18.50
CA THR A 139 -3.13 3.06 18.77
C THR A 139 -3.99 2.56 17.60
N GLY A 140 -3.64 2.94 16.38
CA GLY A 140 -4.31 2.44 15.17
C GLY A 140 -4.20 0.92 15.04
N CYS A 141 -3.02 0.36 15.33
CA CYS A 141 -2.81 -1.09 15.33
C CYS A 141 -3.73 -1.81 16.30
N ALA A 142 -3.87 -1.32 17.53
CA ALA A 142 -4.79 -1.89 18.52
C ALA A 142 -6.25 -1.87 18.06
N MET A 143 -6.66 -0.84 17.30
CA MET A 143 -7.99 -0.80 16.67
C MET A 143 -8.13 -1.88 15.58
N GLY A 144 -7.12 -2.04 14.75
CA GLY A 144 -7.10 -3.09 13.71
C GLY A 144 -7.11 -4.51 14.27
N GLU A 145 -6.40 -4.71 15.38
CA GLU A 145 -6.38 -6.01 16.09
C GLU A 145 -7.74 -6.40 16.63
N TYR A 146 -8.57 -5.45 17.03
CA TYR A 146 -9.95 -5.74 17.44
C TYR A 146 -10.71 -6.50 16.35
N PHE A 147 -10.61 -6.07 15.10
CA PHE A 147 -11.26 -6.75 13.98
C PHE A 147 -10.62 -8.12 13.73
N ARG A 148 -9.30 -8.19 13.65
CA ARG A 148 -8.56 -9.44 13.43
C ARG A 148 -8.90 -10.50 14.48
N ASP A 149 -8.89 -10.13 15.75
CA ASP A 149 -9.07 -11.07 16.87
C ASP A 149 -10.55 -11.48 17.05
N ASN A 150 -11.49 -10.82 16.39
CA ASN A 150 -12.90 -11.18 16.34
C ASN A 150 -13.31 -11.83 14.98
N GLY A 151 -12.37 -12.38 14.23
CA GLY A 151 -12.63 -13.09 12.99
C GLY A 151 -12.96 -12.20 11.79
N MET A 152 -12.75 -10.90 11.92
CA MET A 152 -12.96 -9.91 10.84
C MET A 152 -11.66 -9.55 10.17
N HIS A 153 -11.73 -8.71 9.14
CA HIS A 153 -10.56 -8.27 8.39
C HIS A 153 -10.37 -6.76 8.51
N ALA A 154 -9.12 -6.35 8.71
CA ALA A 154 -8.76 -4.94 8.72
C ALA A 154 -7.55 -4.64 7.83
N LEU A 155 -7.54 -3.44 7.27
CA LEU A 155 -6.42 -2.82 6.57
C LEU A 155 -5.96 -1.63 7.39
N ILE A 156 -4.66 -1.58 7.70
CA ILE A 156 -4.07 -0.42 8.37
C ILE A 156 -3.01 0.22 7.51
N ILE A 157 -3.07 1.54 7.40
CA ILE A 157 -2.09 2.36 6.68
C ILE A 157 -1.36 3.22 7.70
N TYR A 158 -0.03 3.22 7.66
CA TYR A 158 0.81 4.07 8.49
C TYR A 158 1.48 5.14 7.62
N ASP A 159 0.95 6.35 7.62
CA ASP A 159 1.44 7.45 6.79
C ASP A 159 2.01 8.59 7.64
N ASP A 160 3.32 8.60 7.95
CA ASP A 160 4.34 7.61 7.61
C ASP A 160 5.18 7.17 8.83
N LEU A 161 5.80 6.02 8.72
CA LEU A 161 6.67 5.50 9.79
C LEU A 161 8.03 6.19 9.85
N SER A 162 8.46 6.91 8.80
CA SER A 162 9.66 7.74 8.84
C SER A 162 9.52 8.83 9.90
N LYS A 163 8.35 9.47 9.96
CA LYS A 163 8.06 10.51 10.97
C LYS A 163 7.91 9.92 12.38
N GLN A 164 7.36 8.71 12.50
CA GLN A 164 7.35 8.00 13.79
C GLN A 164 8.79 7.77 14.29
N ALA A 165 9.70 7.32 13.43
CA ALA A 165 11.10 7.12 13.78
C ALA A 165 11.77 8.43 14.20
N VAL A 166 11.50 9.54 13.51
CA VAL A 166 12.00 10.88 13.89
C VAL A 166 11.49 11.31 15.25
N ALA A 167 10.20 11.12 15.54
CA ALA A 167 9.61 11.40 16.85
C ALA A 167 10.27 10.56 17.95
N TYR A 168 10.51 9.28 17.69
CA TYR A 168 11.19 8.38 18.62
C TYR A 168 12.64 8.79 18.86
N ARG A 169 13.37 9.20 17.82
CA ARG A 169 14.71 9.76 17.92
C ARG A 169 14.72 11.01 18.80
N GLN A 170 13.79 11.93 18.58
CA GLN A 170 13.68 13.16 19.38
C GLN A 170 13.47 12.83 20.87
N MET A 171 12.54 11.94 21.20
CA MET A 171 12.31 11.49 22.57
C MET A 171 13.56 10.86 23.20
N SER A 172 14.22 9.99 22.45
CA SER A 172 15.42 9.27 22.92
C SER A 172 16.58 10.19 23.21
N LEU A 173 16.80 11.21 22.37
CA LEU A 173 17.83 12.23 22.60
C LEU A 173 17.52 13.11 23.82
N ILE A 174 16.26 13.50 24.04
CA ILE A 174 15.83 14.23 25.26
C ILE A 174 16.09 13.40 26.50
N LEU A 175 15.83 12.09 26.43
CA LEU A 175 16.09 11.15 27.50
C LEU A 175 17.58 10.76 27.65
N ARG A 176 18.46 11.40 26.88
CA ARG A 176 19.91 11.16 26.88
C ARG A 176 20.31 9.73 26.57
N ARG A 177 19.50 9.00 25.79
CA ARG A 177 19.90 7.69 25.28
C ARG A 177 21.05 7.85 24.27
N PRO A 178 22.06 6.98 24.28
CA PRO A 178 23.18 7.08 23.36
C PRO A 178 22.69 6.95 21.90
N PRO A 179 23.04 7.88 21.01
CA PRO A 179 22.66 7.81 19.62
C PRO A 179 23.51 6.78 18.85
N GLY A 180 22.88 6.07 17.94
CA GLY A 180 23.52 5.21 16.94
C GLY A 180 23.58 5.85 15.56
N ARG A 181 23.45 5.03 14.51
CA ARG A 181 23.46 5.48 13.11
C ARG A 181 22.36 6.54 12.87
N GLU A 182 22.69 7.63 12.18
CA GLU A 182 21.82 8.77 11.91
C GLU A 182 21.15 9.34 13.18
N ALA A 183 21.84 9.23 14.31
CA ALA A 183 21.36 9.65 15.63
C ALA A 183 20.10 8.91 16.12
N TYR A 184 19.70 7.81 15.50
CA TYR A 184 18.63 6.97 16.00
C TYR A 184 19.11 6.14 17.21
N PRO A 185 18.22 5.84 18.18
CA PRO A 185 18.54 4.94 19.27
C PRO A 185 18.72 3.50 18.75
N GLY A 186 19.48 2.69 19.48
CA GLY A 186 19.82 1.32 19.08
C GLY A 186 18.62 0.38 18.89
N ASP A 187 17.49 0.73 19.48
CA ASP A 187 16.24 -0.06 19.43
C ASP A 187 15.23 0.44 18.38
N VAL A 188 15.64 1.31 17.45
CA VAL A 188 14.71 1.82 16.40
C VAL A 188 14.23 0.72 15.46
N PHE A 189 15.02 -0.32 15.21
CA PHE A 189 14.53 -1.50 14.48
C PHE A 189 13.35 -2.15 15.21
N TYR A 190 13.47 -2.32 16.52
CA TYR A 190 12.43 -2.90 17.35
C TYR A 190 11.17 -2.03 17.44
N LEU A 191 11.31 -0.71 17.32
CA LEU A 191 10.18 0.20 17.19
C LEU A 191 9.21 -0.24 16.07
N HIS A 192 9.72 -0.49 14.87
CA HIS A 192 8.92 -0.86 13.72
C HIS A 192 8.60 -2.36 13.67
N SER A 193 9.54 -3.24 14.06
CA SER A 193 9.30 -4.68 14.02
C SER A 193 8.19 -5.12 14.97
N ARG A 194 8.17 -4.63 16.21
CA ARG A 194 7.10 -4.96 17.18
C ARG A 194 5.73 -4.41 16.78
N LEU A 195 5.68 -3.33 15.98
CA LEU A 195 4.46 -2.81 15.40
C LEU A 195 3.99 -3.66 14.23
N LEU A 196 4.85 -3.87 13.24
CA LEU A 196 4.50 -4.51 11.97
C LEU A 196 4.26 -6.02 12.11
N GLU A 197 4.92 -6.69 13.05
CA GLU A 197 4.67 -8.11 13.36
C GLU A 197 3.26 -8.38 13.91
N ARG A 198 2.55 -7.36 14.36
CA ARG A 198 1.14 -7.47 14.79
C ARG A 198 0.18 -7.65 13.62
N ALA A 199 0.57 -7.24 12.42
CA ALA A 199 -0.18 -7.55 11.20
C ALA A 199 0.03 -9.03 10.83
N ALA A 200 -1.06 -9.76 10.72
CA ALA A 200 -1.04 -11.20 10.45
C ALA A 200 -2.41 -11.70 9.95
N LYS A 201 -2.40 -12.86 9.30
CA LYS A 201 -3.58 -13.71 9.09
C LYS A 201 -3.62 -14.74 10.20
N LEU A 202 -4.72 -14.81 10.92
CA LEU A 202 -4.95 -15.85 11.94
C LEU A 202 -5.51 -17.13 11.29
N SER A 203 -5.20 -18.26 11.91
CA SER A 203 -5.76 -19.55 11.51
C SER A 203 -7.25 -19.63 11.81
N ASP A 204 -7.94 -20.54 11.16
CA ASP A 204 -9.39 -20.74 11.34
C ASP A 204 -9.75 -21.10 12.77
N ASP A 205 -8.88 -21.87 13.46
CA ASP A 205 -9.02 -22.20 14.90
C ASP A 205 -8.96 -20.94 15.81
N HIS A 206 -8.40 -19.86 15.30
CA HIS A 206 -8.32 -18.56 15.98
C HIS A 206 -9.24 -17.51 15.34
N GLY A 207 -10.30 -17.95 14.64
CA GLY A 207 -11.32 -17.08 14.05
C GLY A 207 -11.06 -16.63 12.63
N GLY A 208 -9.89 -16.95 12.02
CA GLY A 208 -9.61 -16.68 10.60
C GLY A 208 -9.49 -15.18 10.24
N GLY A 209 -9.47 -14.28 11.21
CA GLY A 209 -9.36 -12.85 10.95
C GLY A 209 -7.99 -12.40 10.42
N SER A 210 -7.89 -11.20 9.90
CA SER A 210 -6.63 -10.66 9.40
C SER A 210 -6.45 -9.16 9.67
N LEU A 211 -5.19 -8.76 9.83
CA LEU A 211 -4.76 -7.38 9.82
C LEU A 211 -3.68 -7.22 8.77
N THR A 212 -3.98 -6.53 7.69
CA THR A 212 -3.07 -6.20 6.59
C THR A 212 -2.45 -4.84 6.84
N ALA A 213 -1.14 -4.69 6.70
CA ALA A 213 -0.46 -3.43 6.94
C ALA A 213 0.18 -2.87 5.66
N LEU A 214 -0.08 -1.61 5.38
CA LEU A 214 0.59 -0.80 4.36
C LEU A 214 1.39 0.33 5.04
N PRO A 215 2.59 0.04 5.57
CA PRO A 215 3.47 1.09 6.05
C PRO A 215 3.99 1.93 4.89
N ILE A 216 4.10 3.24 5.12
CA ILE A 216 4.69 4.18 4.18
C ILE A 216 6.03 4.64 4.74
N ILE A 217 7.06 4.62 3.89
CA ILE A 217 8.40 5.16 4.17
C ILE A 217 8.75 6.20 3.11
N GLU A 218 9.25 7.34 3.56
CA GLU A 218 9.75 8.40 2.69
C GLU A 218 11.27 8.22 2.48
N THR A 219 11.69 8.19 1.22
CA THR A 219 13.10 8.24 0.82
C THR A 219 13.50 9.66 0.42
N GLN A 220 14.80 9.89 0.30
CA GLN A 220 15.37 11.11 -0.25
C GLN A 220 16.25 10.74 -1.45
N GLY A 221 15.90 11.27 -2.64
CA GLY A 221 16.62 10.94 -3.88
C GLY A 221 16.60 9.46 -4.26
N GLY A 222 15.55 8.74 -3.88
CA GLY A 222 15.41 7.31 -4.16
C GLY A 222 16.33 6.40 -3.32
N ASP A 223 17.02 6.93 -2.30
CA ASP A 223 17.97 6.15 -1.49
C ASP A 223 17.25 5.16 -0.56
N VAL A 224 17.18 3.92 -0.99
CA VAL A 224 16.65 2.80 -0.20
C VAL A 224 17.70 2.19 0.75
N SER A 225 18.97 2.62 0.65
CA SER A 225 20.07 2.14 1.51
C SER A 225 20.18 2.88 2.83
N ALA A 226 19.43 3.96 3.01
CA ALA A 226 19.32 4.70 4.25
C ALA A 226 18.81 3.80 5.40
N TYR A 227 19.06 4.21 6.63
CA TYR A 227 18.89 3.35 7.81
C TYR A 227 17.44 2.91 8.03
N ILE A 228 16.48 3.82 8.02
CA ILE A 228 15.07 3.48 8.25
C ILE A 228 14.46 2.68 7.07
N PRO A 229 14.65 3.08 5.80
CA PRO A 229 14.22 2.25 4.65
C PRO A 229 14.71 0.81 4.72
N THR A 230 16.01 0.59 4.94
CA THR A 230 16.61 -0.74 5.02
C THR A 230 15.97 -1.59 6.12
N ASN A 231 15.75 -1.01 7.30
CA ASN A 231 15.12 -1.69 8.41
C ASN A 231 13.69 -2.15 8.06
N VAL A 232 12.87 -1.25 7.49
CA VAL A 232 11.46 -1.57 7.21
C VAL A 232 11.32 -2.55 6.04
N ILE A 233 12.17 -2.46 5.01
CA ILE A 233 12.22 -3.45 3.91
C ILE A 233 12.50 -4.86 4.47
N SER A 234 13.35 -4.99 5.49
CA SER A 234 13.67 -6.28 6.09
C SER A 234 12.53 -6.87 6.93
N ILE A 235 11.68 -6.01 7.51
CA ILE A 235 10.55 -6.41 8.37
C ILE A 235 9.34 -6.80 7.53
N THR A 236 9.15 -6.19 6.37
CA THR A 236 7.94 -6.34 5.53
C THR A 236 8.03 -7.55 4.59
N ASP A 237 6.88 -7.96 4.06
CA ASP A 237 6.73 -9.09 3.15
C ASP A 237 6.85 -8.68 1.67
N GLY A 238 7.42 -7.54 1.42
CA GLY A 238 7.65 -6.94 0.11
C GLY A 238 7.52 -5.43 0.14
N GLN A 239 7.73 -4.82 -1.03
CA GLN A 239 7.64 -3.37 -1.18
C GLN A 239 7.08 -2.97 -2.55
N ILE A 240 6.32 -1.88 -2.56
CA ILE A 240 5.89 -1.12 -3.73
C ILE A 240 6.77 0.12 -3.80
N PHE A 241 7.69 0.15 -4.75
CA PHE A 241 8.63 1.27 -4.94
C PHE A 241 8.06 2.28 -5.93
N LEU A 242 7.85 3.51 -5.46
CA LEU A 242 7.38 4.64 -6.26
C LEU A 242 8.57 5.53 -6.64
N GLU A 243 8.79 5.70 -7.93
CA GLU A 243 9.95 6.37 -8.49
C GLU A 243 9.60 7.76 -9.01
N THR A 244 10.41 8.76 -8.64
CA THR A 244 10.22 10.16 -9.02
C THR A 244 10.32 10.35 -10.53
N GLU A 245 11.24 9.64 -11.19
CA GLU A 245 11.43 9.75 -12.63
C GLU A 245 10.19 9.28 -13.40
N LEU A 246 9.62 8.13 -13.04
CA LEU A 246 8.36 7.64 -13.63
C LEU A 246 7.20 8.60 -13.40
N PHE A 247 7.14 9.20 -12.20
CA PHE A 247 6.11 10.18 -11.87
C PHE A 247 6.20 11.42 -12.77
N ASN A 248 7.41 11.92 -13.00
CA ASN A 248 7.67 13.07 -13.86
C ASN A 248 7.42 12.76 -15.35
N GLN A 249 7.62 11.51 -15.78
CA GLN A 249 7.27 11.04 -17.12
C GLN A 249 5.75 10.84 -17.32
N GLY A 250 4.94 11.12 -16.28
CA GLY A 250 3.47 10.97 -16.35
C GLY A 250 2.98 9.52 -16.19
N ILE A 251 3.84 8.59 -15.79
CA ILE A 251 3.45 7.22 -15.45
C ILE A 251 2.89 7.23 -14.02
N ARG A 252 1.58 7.10 -13.90
CA ARG A 252 0.87 7.16 -12.61
C ARG A 252 -0.14 6.02 -12.50
N PRO A 253 -0.07 5.20 -11.42
CA PRO A 253 0.91 5.25 -10.32
C PRO A 253 2.34 5.00 -10.79
N ALA A 254 3.31 5.68 -10.17
CA ALA A 254 4.72 5.69 -10.57
C ALA A 254 5.48 4.45 -10.03
N ILE A 255 4.90 3.27 -10.19
CA ILE A 255 5.42 2.03 -9.62
C ILE A 255 6.56 1.49 -10.48
N ASN A 256 7.74 1.38 -9.88
CA ASN A 256 8.85 0.66 -10.49
C ASN A 256 8.66 -0.85 -10.32
N VAL A 257 8.24 -1.52 -11.40
CA VAL A 257 7.94 -2.96 -11.41
C VAL A 257 9.18 -3.82 -11.12
N GLY A 258 10.37 -3.34 -11.48
CA GLY A 258 11.64 -4.06 -11.28
C GLY A 258 12.07 -4.10 -9.80
N LEU A 259 11.85 -2.99 -9.08
CA LEU A 259 12.21 -2.84 -7.66
C LEU A 259 11.07 -3.25 -6.71
N SER A 260 9.85 -3.39 -7.23
CA SER A 260 8.68 -3.77 -6.44
C SER A 260 8.54 -5.29 -6.38
N VAL A 261 8.34 -5.81 -5.17
CA VAL A 261 8.28 -7.24 -4.89
C VAL A 261 7.19 -7.53 -3.87
N SER A 262 6.36 -8.53 -4.15
CA SER A 262 5.50 -9.17 -3.15
C SER A 262 6.04 -10.57 -2.86
N ARG A 263 6.38 -10.86 -1.59
CA ARG A 263 6.86 -12.19 -1.19
C ARG A 263 5.74 -13.22 -1.14
N VAL A 264 4.50 -12.80 -0.97
CA VAL A 264 3.32 -13.66 -1.08
C VAL A 264 3.02 -13.99 -2.55
N GLY A 265 3.18 -13.00 -3.42
CA GLY A 265 3.09 -13.16 -4.86
C GLY A 265 1.73 -13.69 -5.32
N SER A 266 1.75 -14.61 -6.27
CA SER A 266 0.53 -15.13 -6.91
C SER A 266 -0.41 -15.91 -5.98
N ALA A 267 -0.01 -16.25 -4.76
CA ALA A 267 -0.91 -16.81 -3.76
C ALA A 267 -1.97 -15.79 -3.31
N ALA A 268 -1.64 -14.50 -3.39
CA ALA A 268 -2.53 -13.37 -3.10
C ALA A 268 -3.31 -12.86 -4.33
N GLN A 269 -3.36 -13.62 -5.42
CA GLN A 269 -4.13 -13.26 -6.61
C GLN A 269 -5.37 -14.13 -6.78
N THR A 270 -6.41 -13.56 -7.37
CA THR A 270 -7.53 -14.35 -7.87
C THR A 270 -7.05 -15.27 -8.99
N LYS A 271 -7.70 -16.44 -9.16
CA LYS A 271 -7.32 -17.41 -10.20
C LYS A 271 -7.31 -16.80 -11.61
N ALA A 272 -8.25 -15.90 -11.89
CA ALA A 272 -8.35 -15.20 -13.16
C ALA A 272 -7.15 -14.26 -13.37
N MET A 273 -6.83 -13.39 -12.39
CA MET A 273 -5.70 -12.47 -12.47
C MET A 273 -4.38 -13.23 -12.63
N LYS A 274 -4.15 -14.26 -11.82
CA LYS A 274 -2.95 -15.11 -11.91
C LYS A 274 -2.76 -15.68 -13.31
N LYS A 275 -3.85 -16.12 -13.98
CA LYS A 275 -3.80 -16.71 -15.32
C LYS A 275 -3.44 -15.67 -16.38
N VAL A 276 -3.91 -14.43 -16.27
CA VAL A 276 -3.71 -13.41 -17.29
C VAL A 276 -2.44 -12.59 -17.09
N SER A 277 -1.99 -12.37 -15.85
CA SER A 277 -0.84 -11.51 -15.54
C SER A 277 0.51 -12.26 -15.49
N GLY A 278 0.51 -13.57 -15.62
CA GLY A 278 1.69 -14.41 -15.34
C GLY A 278 2.95 -14.05 -16.15
N SER A 279 2.81 -13.65 -17.42
CA SER A 279 3.94 -13.24 -18.28
C SER A 279 4.25 -11.74 -18.19
N MET A 280 3.32 -10.91 -17.73
CA MET A 280 3.40 -9.45 -17.87
C MET A 280 4.63 -8.84 -17.18
N LYS A 281 5.03 -9.37 -16.02
CA LYS A 281 6.21 -8.87 -15.30
C LYS A 281 7.50 -9.10 -16.10
N LEU A 282 7.63 -10.26 -16.75
CA LEU A 282 8.76 -10.60 -17.61
C LEU A 282 8.78 -9.73 -18.88
N GLU A 283 7.63 -9.56 -19.52
CA GLU A 283 7.49 -8.72 -20.72
C GLU A 283 7.88 -7.26 -20.44
N LEU A 284 7.44 -6.71 -19.30
CA LEU A 284 7.83 -5.36 -18.87
C LEU A 284 9.31 -5.24 -18.52
N ALA A 285 9.92 -6.27 -17.94
CA ALA A 285 11.35 -6.30 -17.66
C ALA A 285 12.17 -6.29 -18.94
N GLN A 286 11.83 -7.15 -19.90
CA GLN A 286 12.46 -7.20 -21.24
C GLN A 286 12.28 -5.88 -22.01
N TYR A 287 11.08 -5.29 -21.93
CA TYR A 287 10.84 -3.97 -22.54
C TYR A 287 11.78 -2.91 -21.98
N ARG A 288 11.95 -2.81 -20.66
CA ARG A 288 12.83 -1.81 -20.04
C ARG A 288 14.28 -1.98 -20.46
N GLU A 289 14.77 -3.22 -20.50
CA GLU A 289 16.12 -3.53 -20.95
C GLU A 289 16.32 -3.12 -22.41
N MET A 290 15.40 -3.51 -23.30
CA MET A 290 15.48 -3.17 -24.71
C MET A 290 15.28 -1.69 -24.99
N ALA A 291 14.40 -1.00 -24.23
CA ALA A 291 14.18 0.43 -24.37
C ALA A 291 15.44 1.25 -24.04
N ALA A 292 16.24 0.79 -23.07
CA ALA A 292 17.53 1.40 -22.76
C ALA A 292 18.53 1.24 -23.91
N PHE A 293 18.59 0.06 -24.54
CA PHE A 293 19.44 -0.18 -25.72
C PHE A 293 18.96 0.57 -26.96
N ALA A 294 17.66 0.67 -27.18
CA ALA A 294 17.08 1.33 -28.36
C ALA A 294 17.41 2.83 -28.44
N GLN A 295 17.77 3.47 -27.33
CA GLN A 295 18.24 4.86 -27.34
C GLN A 295 19.60 5.05 -28.03
N PHE A 296 20.39 3.98 -28.19
CA PHE A 296 21.74 4.02 -28.71
C PHE A 296 21.91 3.36 -30.11
N GLY A 297 20.86 2.68 -30.63
CA GLY A 297 20.91 1.93 -31.87
C GLY A 297 19.86 2.37 -32.89
N SER A 298 20.25 2.48 -34.16
CA SER A 298 19.36 2.90 -35.25
C SER A 298 18.64 1.76 -35.95
N ASP A 299 19.19 0.54 -35.92
CA ASP A 299 18.64 -0.62 -36.65
C ASP A 299 18.21 -1.71 -35.67
N LEU A 300 16.90 -1.74 -35.38
CA LEU A 300 16.27 -2.76 -34.56
C LEU A 300 15.62 -3.81 -35.44
N ASP A 301 15.84 -5.07 -35.15
CA ASP A 301 15.15 -6.17 -35.82
C ASP A 301 13.65 -6.17 -35.53
N ALA A 302 12.85 -6.79 -36.39
CA ALA A 302 11.39 -6.79 -36.29
C ALA A 302 10.86 -7.36 -34.95
N SER A 303 11.56 -8.34 -34.39
CA SER A 303 11.18 -8.96 -33.10
C SER A 303 11.37 -8.00 -31.93
N THR A 304 12.50 -7.27 -31.90
CA THR A 304 12.77 -6.24 -30.90
C THR A 304 11.78 -5.07 -30.99
N GLN A 305 11.46 -4.67 -32.24
CA GLN A 305 10.47 -3.61 -32.46
C GLN A 305 9.06 -4.01 -31.98
N GLN A 306 8.65 -5.25 -32.17
CA GLN A 306 7.39 -5.77 -31.65
C GLN A 306 7.37 -5.81 -30.13
N LEU A 307 8.47 -6.22 -29.48
CA LEU A 307 8.62 -6.22 -28.03
C LEU A 307 8.54 -4.81 -27.46
N LEU A 308 9.19 -3.84 -28.08
CA LEU A 308 9.13 -2.43 -27.69
C LEU A 308 7.72 -1.86 -27.83
N ASN A 309 7.02 -2.15 -28.94
CA ASN A 309 5.65 -1.72 -29.13
C ASN A 309 4.73 -2.31 -28.04
N ARG A 310 4.79 -3.62 -27.81
CA ARG A 310 3.98 -4.27 -26.77
C ARG A 310 4.27 -3.74 -25.37
N GLY A 311 5.54 -3.62 -24.99
CA GLY A 311 5.94 -3.10 -23.68
C GLY A 311 5.47 -1.66 -23.44
N SER A 312 5.53 -0.81 -24.47
CA SER A 312 4.98 0.55 -24.45
C SER A 312 3.46 0.53 -24.19
N LYS A 313 2.72 -0.35 -24.90
CA LYS A 313 1.27 -0.50 -24.71
C LYS A 313 0.93 -1.00 -23.29
N LEU A 314 1.67 -1.98 -22.77
CA LEU A 314 1.49 -2.46 -21.40
C LEU A 314 1.77 -1.38 -20.37
N THR A 315 2.81 -0.57 -20.55
CA THR A 315 3.13 0.55 -19.67
C THR A 315 2.00 1.58 -19.66
N GLU A 316 1.45 1.91 -20.83
CA GLU A 316 0.31 2.83 -20.94
C GLU A 316 -0.95 2.25 -20.31
N LEU A 317 -1.22 0.96 -20.53
CA LEU A 317 -2.35 0.25 -19.93
C LEU A 317 -2.34 0.29 -18.40
N LEU A 318 -1.16 0.23 -17.79
CA LEU A 318 -1.02 0.24 -16.31
C LEU A 318 -1.26 1.61 -15.69
N LYS A 319 -1.27 2.68 -16.47
CA LYS A 319 -1.67 4.01 -15.96
C LYS A 319 -3.12 3.98 -15.50
N GLN A 320 -3.37 4.67 -14.42
CA GLN A 320 -4.70 4.75 -13.81
C GLN A 320 -4.87 6.10 -13.12
N LYS A 321 -6.06 6.69 -13.23
CA LYS A 321 -6.38 7.94 -12.55
C LYS A 321 -6.42 7.73 -11.05
N GLN A 322 -5.97 8.73 -10.31
CA GLN A 322 -6.04 8.76 -8.85
C GLN A 322 -7.51 8.70 -8.38
N TYR A 323 -7.76 7.99 -7.32
CA TYR A 323 -9.10 7.79 -6.71
C TYR A 323 -10.13 7.17 -7.67
N SER A 324 -9.65 6.32 -8.56
CA SER A 324 -10.48 5.62 -9.53
C SER A 324 -10.12 4.12 -9.56
N PRO A 325 -10.33 3.40 -8.46
CA PRO A 325 -10.03 1.97 -8.39
C PRO A 325 -10.97 1.18 -9.32
N MET A 326 -10.42 0.15 -9.95
CA MET A 326 -11.12 -0.73 -10.87
C MET A 326 -11.53 -2.03 -10.19
N THR A 327 -12.66 -2.60 -10.59
CA THR A 327 -13.08 -3.93 -10.15
C THR A 327 -12.14 -5.02 -10.68
N VAL A 328 -12.11 -6.17 -10.03
CA VAL A 328 -11.28 -7.31 -10.47
C VAL A 328 -11.59 -7.71 -11.91
N ALA A 329 -12.86 -7.70 -12.31
CA ALA A 329 -13.28 -8.07 -13.67
C ALA A 329 -12.72 -7.08 -14.72
N GLU A 330 -12.85 -5.79 -14.46
CA GLU A 330 -12.30 -4.73 -15.34
C GLU A 330 -10.78 -4.85 -15.47
N GLN A 331 -10.09 -5.08 -14.35
CA GLN A 331 -8.64 -5.27 -14.35
C GLN A 331 -8.21 -6.51 -15.15
N VAL A 332 -8.88 -7.65 -14.94
CA VAL A 332 -8.59 -8.92 -15.63
C VAL A 332 -8.79 -8.76 -17.14
N ILE A 333 -9.88 -8.13 -17.58
CA ILE A 333 -10.15 -7.89 -18.99
C ILE A 333 -9.08 -6.97 -19.58
N SER A 334 -8.76 -5.87 -18.90
CA SER A 334 -7.74 -4.91 -19.36
C SER A 334 -6.38 -5.59 -19.54
N VAL A 335 -5.92 -6.32 -18.50
CA VAL A 335 -4.64 -7.03 -18.52
C VAL A 335 -4.62 -8.12 -19.59
N PHE A 336 -5.71 -8.87 -19.75
CA PHE A 336 -5.85 -9.89 -20.78
C PHE A 336 -5.68 -9.29 -22.18
N CYS A 337 -6.35 -8.17 -22.47
CA CYS A 337 -6.24 -7.49 -23.76
C CYS A 337 -4.79 -7.05 -24.06
N GLY A 338 -4.10 -6.52 -23.05
CA GLY A 338 -2.70 -6.11 -23.19
C GLY A 338 -1.75 -7.29 -23.45
N VAL A 339 -1.80 -8.31 -22.61
CA VAL A 339 -0.90 -9.47 -22.68
C VAL A 339 -1.14 -10.30 -23.94
N LYS A 340 -2.40 -10.41 -24.41
CA LYS A 340 -2.73 -11.15 -25.64
C LYS A 340 -2.48 -10.37 -26.94
N GLY A 341 -1.98 -9.13 -26.86
CA GLY A 341 -1.61 -8.34 -28.02
C GLY A 341 -2.78 -7.67 -28.75
N TYR A 342 -3.99 -7.72 -28.19
CA TYR A 342 -5.15 -7.04 -28.80
C TYR A 342 -4.97 -5.52 -28.89
N LEU A 343 -4.04 -4.97 -28.11
CA LEU A 343 -3.74 -3.54 -28.09
C LEU A 343 -2.57 -3.15 -29.02
N ASP A 344 -1.88 -4.12 -29.64
CA ASP A 344 -0.68 -3.83 -30.44
C ASP A 344 -0.99 -2.95 -31.66
N ALA A 345 -2.18 -3.09 -32.26
CA ALA A 345 -2.66 -2.31 -33.38
C ALA A 345 -3.40 -1.02 -32.98
N VAL A 346 -3.68 -0.80 -31.69
CA VAL A 346 -4.43 0.36 -31.21
C VAL A 346 -3.53 1.57 -31.09
N SER A 347 -3.95 2.73 -31.60
CA SER A 347 -3.19 3.97 -31.41
C SER A 347 -3.18 4.41 -29.95
N TYR A 348 -2.14 5.16 -29.56
CA TYR A 348 -1.96 5.64 -28.18
C TYR A 348 -3.19 6.34 -27.62
N THR A 349 -3.88 7.14 -28.43
CA THR A 349 -5.07 7.90 -28.02
C THR A 349 -6.27 7.06 -27.62
N HIS A 350 -6.31 5.79 -28.00
CA HIS A 350 -7.42 4.87 -27.72
C HIS A 350 -7.14 3.88 -26.58
N LEU A 351 -5.91 3.84 -26.05
CA LEU A 351 -5.55 2.96 -24.94
C LEU A 351 -6.13 3.45 -23.60
N THR A 352 -6.29 4.74 -23.47
CA THR A 352 -7.01 5.35 -22.36
C THR A 352 -8.49 5.44 -22.72
N LEU A 353 -9.19 4.32 -22.71
CA LEU A 353 -10.65 4.35 -22.82
C LEU A 353 -11.20 5.23 -21.69
N PRO A 354 -12.00 6.27 -22.02
CA PRO A 354 -12.72 6.99 -21.01
C PRO A 354 -13.70 5.99 -20.38
N THR A 355 -13.45 5.62 -19.12
CA THR A 355 -14.40 4.86 -18.30
C THR A 355 -15.66 5.67 -17.99
N ASN A 356 -15.86 6.80 -18.64
CA ASN A 356 -16.93 7.77 -18.40
C ASN A 356 -18.06 7.68 -19.43
N GLY A 357 -18.29 6.57 -20.08
CA GLY A 357 -19.22 6.47 -21.19
C GLY A 357 -20.23 5.34 -21.15
N LEU A 358 -20.59 4.86 -19.96
CA LEU A 358 -21.82 4.06 -19.79
C LEU A 358 -22.51 4.57 -18.52
N GLY A 359 -23.37 5.58 -18.72
CA GLY A 359 -24.40 5.99 -17.77
C GLY A 359 -25.46 4.92 -17.64
#